data_6257f4eaae7a0a67f3591eb297307566
#
_entry.id   6257f4eaae7a0a67f3591eb297307566
#
_cell.length_a   1.000
_cell.length_b   1.000
_cell.length_c   1.000
_cell.angle_alpha   90.00
_cell.angle_beta   90.00
_cell.angle_gamma   90.00
#
_symmetry.space_group_name_H-M   'P 1'
#
loop_
_entity.id
_entity.type
_entity.pdbx_description
1 polymer ?
#
loop_
_entity_poly.entity_id
_entity_poly.type
_entity_poly.pdbx_seq_one_letter_code
_entity_poly.pdbx_strand_id
1 'polypeptide(L)'
;MQNPHLAATGALRRRSLMAAGAATVLTHSLPAMAQSKTVLRISSPAVPDDWHAKMWTVFKEHLDKSAPGEFDVQINLNASLFKQGAEPAAMARGNLELTTVSAADIAKIVPEFSIFTAGYVVRDPGQQQKIFNGPIGTELFKTVSEKMDISALSTCYLGTRQLNLREVRNVRTPADLKGLKLRMPGSKDWLFLGEALGATATPLAFGEVYMGLKSGTIDAQDNPLPTVKAAKFYEVTKQIVLTSHLVDGLFIAISNKAMQALSPAQRSKVQAAAQAAAAFNNENRLKEEAQLVEFFKKEGLQVSTPDLDAFHKTVQAAYQNADYAKTWPTGLLERINAVR
;
A
#
# COMPACT_ATOMS: atom_id res chain seq x y z
N MET A 1 86.54 -42.44 43.19
CA MET A 1 87.99 -42.25 42.85
C MET A 1 88.10 -41.10 41.88
N GLN A 2 88.64 -40.05 42.42
CA GLN A 2 89.55 -39.09 41.79
C GLN A 2 89.00 -38.21 40.63
N ASN A 3 88.76 -36.96 41.03
CA ASN A 3 89.14 -35.74 40.33
C ASN A 3 90.63 -35.77 39.87
N PRO A 4 91.25 -34.85 39.11
CA PRO A 4 90.92 -33.39 39.02
C PRO A 4 91.39 -32.67 37.73
N HIS A 5 91.15 -31.32 37.75
CA HIS A 5 91.97 -30.16 37.28
C HIS A 5 91.99 -29.87 35.72
N LEU A 6 92.02 -28.69 35.22
CA LEU A 6 92.39 -27.30 35.63
C LEU A 6 92.04 -26.39 34.44
N ALA A 7 91.44 -25.32 34.62
CA ALA A 7 91.81 -23.93 34.40
C ALA A 7 92.55 -23.50 33.10
N ALA A 8 92.06 -22.47 32.46
CA ALA A 8 92.73 -21.17 32.18
C ALA A 8 91.91 -20.29 31.22
N THR A 9 91.50 -19.21 31.66
CA THR A 9 91.74 -17.78 31.29
C THR A 9 91.91 -17.39 29.87
N GLY A 10 91.17 -16.41 29.35
CA GLY A 10 91.53 -15.57 28.20
C GLY A 10 90.42 -14.66 27.68
N ALA A 11 90.37 -13.46 28.24
CA ALA A 11 90.25 -12.14 27.60
C ALA A 11 89.16 -11.82 26.56
N LEU A 12 88.24 -10.93 26.95
CA LEU A 12 87.70 -9.75 26.26
C LEU A 12 87.91 -9.58 24.74
N ARG A 13 86.83 -9.48 24.00
CA ARG A 13 86.60 -8.41 23.01
C ARG A 13 85.14 -8.05 22.82
N ARG A 14 84.85 -6.77 23.10
CA ARG A 14 83.57 -6.06 22.81
C ARG A 14 83.37 -6.05 21.27
N ARG A 15 82.19 -6.44 20.80
CA ARG A 15 81.64 -5.93 19.57
C ARG A 15 80.11 -5.85 19.73
N SER A 16 79.64 -4.62 19.81
CA SER A 16 78.27 -4.22 19.73
C SER A 16 77.69 -4.60 18.39
N LEU A 17 76.66 -5.39 18.34
CA LEU A 17 75.81 -5.53 17.17
C LEU A 17 74.39 -5.18 17.57
N MET A 18 73.91 -4.03 17.05
CA MET A 18 72.54 -3.59 17.13
C MET A 18 71.66 -4.62 16.37
N ALA A 19 70.79 -5.31 17.07
CA ALA A 19 69.71 -6.04 16.48
C ALA A 19 68.53 -5.10 16.41
N ALA A 20 68.25 -4.53 15.21
CA ALA A 20 67.00 -3.83 14.93
C ALA A 20 65.86 -4.86 14.91
N GLY A 21 65.05 -4.87 15.95
CA GLY A 21 63.82 -5.65 16.01
C GLY A 21 62.76 -5.04 15.09
N ALA A 22 62.55 -5.63 13.91
CA ALA A 22 61.40 -5.35 13.07
C ALA A 22 60.16 -5.88 13.80
N ALA A 23 59.41 -5.01 14.47
CA ALA A 23 58.06 -5.31 14.99
C ALA A 23 57.11 -5.39 13.79
N THR A 24 56.88 -6.58 13.26
CA THR A 24 55.83 -6.84 12.29
C THR A 24 54.46 -6.67 12.98
N VAL A 25 53.84 -5.50 12.84
CA VAL A 25 52.44 -5.27 13.22
C VAL A 25 51.57 -6.12 12.29
N LEU A 26 51.22 -7.32 12.75
CA LEU A 26 50.16 -8.11 12.14
C LEU A 26 48.83 -7.34 12.41
N THR A 27 48.46 -6.48 11.46
CA THR A 27 47.08 -5.96 11.37
C THR A 27 46.18 -7.15 11.06
N HIS A 28 45.60 -7.72 12.10
CA HIS A 28 44.48 -8.64 11.92
C HIS A 28 43.35 -7.81 11.34
N SER A 29 43.17 -7.83 10.03
CA SER A 29 41.96 -7.44 9.36
C SER A 29 40.87 -8.42 9.86
N LEU A 30 40.13 -8.00 10.88
CA LEU A 30 38.90 -8.70 11.25
C LEU A 30 38.05 -8.77 9.98
N PRO A 31 37.60 -9.98 9.57
CA PRO A 31 36.65 -10.06 8.47
C PRO A 31 35.49 -9.16 8.83
N ALA A 32 35.21 -8.16 8.00
CA ALA A 32 34.00 -7.38 8.10
C ALA A 32 32.87 -8.41 8.01
N MET A 33 32.24 -8.71 9.15
CA MET A 33 31.04 -9.55 9.16
C MET A 33 30.07 -8.83 8.23
N ALA A 34 29.78 -9.44 7.09
CA ALA A 34 28.77 -8.95 6.16
C ALA A 34 27.46 -8.84 6.97
N GLN A 35 27.08 -7.63 7.32
CA GLN A 35 25.87 -7.37 8.07
C GLN A 35 24.71 -7.95 7.23
N SER A 36 24.00 -8.91 7.76
CA SER A 36 22.88 -9.53 7.06
C SER A 36 21.87 -8.44 6.73
N LYS A 37 21.48 -8.38 5.45
CA LYS A 37 20.49 -7.40 5.00
C LYS A 37 19.18 -7.58 5.73
N THR A 38 18.53 -6.47 6.08
CA THR A 38 17.17 -6.50 6.60
C THR A 38 16.21 -6.83 5.47
N VAL A 39 15.49 -7.94 5.60
CA VAL A 39 14.50 -8.38 4.61
C VAL A 39 13.22 -7.58 4.78
N LEU A 40 12.74 -7.00 3.68
CA LEU A 40 11.46 -6.29 3.59
C LEU A 40 10.60 -6.94 2.51
N ARG A 41 9.73 -7.88 2.91
CA ARG A 41 8.76 -8.51 2.00
C ARG A 41 7.58 -7.57 1.80
N ILE A 42 7.22 -7.37 0.55
CA ILE A 42 6.07 -6.58 0.11
C ILE A 42 5.07 -7.52 -0.54
N SER A 43 3.81 -7.48 -0.14
CA SER A 43 2.70 -8.13 -0.81
C SER A 43 1.77 -7.09 -1.40
N SER A 44 1.33 -7.29 -2.63
CA SER A 44 0.35 -6.41 -3.28
C SER A 44 -0.55 -7.21 -4.24
N PRO A 45 -1.87 -6.98 -4.23
CA PRO A 45 -2.77 -7.56 -5.23
C PRO A 45 -2.64 -6.88 -6.61
N ALA A 46 -1.95 -5.73 -6.70
CA ALA A 46 -1.80 -4.97 -7.93
C ALA A 46 -1.06 -5.77 -9.02
N VAL A 47 -1.52 -5.61 -10.26
CA VAL A 47 -0.84 -6.14 -11.43
C VAL A 47 0.39 -5.29 -11.79
N PRO A 48 1.41 -5.83 -12.48
CA PRO A 48 2.67 -5.11 -12.74
C PRO A 48 2.53 -3.77 -13.46
N ASP A 49 1.51 -3.63 -14.31
CA ASP A 49 1.26 -2.40 -15.07
C ASP A 49 0.62 -1.29 -14.23
N ASP A 50 0.06 -1.61 -13.06
CA ASP A 50 -0.55 -0.63 -12.16
C ASP A 50 0.51 0.25 -11.48
N TRP A 51 0.21 1.52 -11.30
CA TRP A 51 1.08 2.47 -10.59
C TRP A 51 1.35 2.05 -9.14
N HIS A 52 0.39 1.36 -8.49
CA HIS A 52 0.58 0.76 -7.17
C HIS A 52 1.60 -0.39 -7.15
N ALA A 53 1.85 -1.05 -8.27
CA ALA A 53 2.93 -2.01 -8.40
C ALA A 53 4.26 -1.30 -8.67
N LYS A 54 4.25 -0.34 -9.62
CA LYS A 54 5.45 0.44 -10.01
C LYS A 54 6.02 1.27 -8.86
N MET A 55 5.18 1.79 -7.96
CA MET A 55 5.67 2.54 -6.80
C MET A 55 6.54 1.70 -5.86
N TRP A 56 6.34 0.39 -5.79
CA TRP A 56 7.19 -0.49 -4.98
C TRP A 56 8.59 -0.63 -5.58
N THR A 57 8.72 -0.53 -6.91
CA THR A 57 10.04 -0.42 -7.56
C THR A 57 10.73 0.88 -7.15
N VAL A 58 10.01 2.00 -7.14
CA VAL A 58 10.54 3.29 -6.67
C VAL A 58 10.95 3.22 -5.19
N PHE A 59 10.14 2.58 -4.33
CA PHE A 59 10.48 2.33 -2.93
C PHE A 59 11.82 1.59 -2.80
N LYS A 60 11.96 0.47 -3.54
CA LYS A 60 13.18 -0.33 -3.55
C LYS A 60 14.38 0.47 -4.02
N GLU A 61 14.27 1.14 -5.17
CA GLU A 61 15.34 1.96 -5.74
C GLU A 61 15.80 3.09 -4.81
N HIS A 62 14.84 3.70 -4.08
CA HIS A 62 15.15 4.73 -3.09
C HIS A 62 15.99 4.16 -1.94
N LEU A 63 15.64 2.97 -1.44
CA LEU A 63 16.42 2.29 -0.41
C LEU A 63 17.78 1.83 -0.92
N ASP A 64 17.88 1.27 -2.13
CA ASP A 64 19.13 0.84 -2.72
C ASP A 64 20.13 2.01 -2.87
N LYS A 65 19.62 3.22 -3.14
CA LYS A 65 20.43 4.45 -3.24
C LYS A 65 20.80 5.05 -1.89
N SER A 66 19.85 5.12 -0.94
CA SER A 66 20.03 5.82 0.34
C SER A 66 20.63 4.94 1.44
N ALA A 67 20.56 3.60 1.27
CA ALA A 67 21.00 2.59 2.21
C ALA A 67 21.62 1.38 1.50
N PRO A 68 22.70 1.58 0.70
CA PRO A 68 23.27 0.50 -0.12
C PRO A 68 23.69 -0.68 0.75
N GLY A 69 23.15 -1.86 0.41
CA GLY A 69 23.48 -3.10 1.11
C GLY A 69 22.78 -3.35 2.45
N GLU A 70 21.98 -2.41 2.97
CA GLU A 70 21.29 -2.57 4.25
C GLU A 70 19.98 -3.37 4.14
N PHE A 71 19.28 -3.33 2.99
CA PHE A 71 17.97 -3.95 2.80
C PHE A 71 17.97 -4.99 1.68
N ASP A 72 17.13 -6.01 1.84
CA ASP A 72 16.70 -6.95 0.79
C ASP A 72 15.19 -6.75 0.58
N VAL A 73 14.81 -5.96 -0.42
CA VAL A 73 13.41 -5.64 -0.72
C VAL A 73 12.85 -6.65 -1.71
N GLN A 74 11.87 -7.45 -1.28
CA GLN A 74 11.22 -8.50 -2.05
C GLN A 74 9.80 -8.10 -2.41
N ILE A 75 9.53 -7.83 -3.70
CA ILE A 75 8.24 -7.35 -4.19
C ILE A 75 7.44 -8.53 -4.76
N ASN A 76 6.28 -8.83 -4.15
CA ASN A 76 5.37 -9.88 -4.55
C ASN A 76 4.05 -9.26 -5.03
N LEU A 77 3.82 -9.27 -6.34
CA LEU A 77 2.65 -8.72 -7.00
C LEU A 77 1.59 -9.78 -7.30
N ASN A 78 0.43 -9.38 -7.86
CA ASN A 78 -0.66 -10.26 -8.26
C ASN A 78 -1.20 -11.14 -7.13
N ALA A 79 -1.17 -10.66 -5.88
CA ALA A 79 -1.57 -11.43 -4.71
C ALA A 79 -0.83 -12.78 -4.55
N SER A 80 0.40 -12.88 -5.07
CA SER A 80 1.20 -14.12 -5.09
C SER A 80 1.64 -14.59 -3.71
N LEU A 81 1.80 -13.67 -2.75
CA LEU A 81 2.19 -14.00 -1.37
C LEU A 81 0.99 -14.09 -0.43
N PHE A 82 0.10 -13.10 -0.48
CA PHE A 82 -1.16 -13.07 0.27
C PHE A 82 -2.32 -12.61 -0.61
N LYS A 83 -3.50 -13.19 -0.43
CA LYS A 83 -4.74 -12.74 -1.09
C LYS A 83 -5.13 -11.35 -0.56
N GLN A 84 -5.78 -10.56 -1.42
CA GLN A 84 -6.32 -9.25 -1.05
C GLN A 84 -7.13 -9.30 0.25
N GLY A 85 -6.76 -8.45 1.21
CA GLY A 85 -7.41 -8.33 2.53
C GLY A 85 -6.89 -9.30 3.59
N ALA A 86 -5.94 -10.20 3.27
CA ALA A 86 -5.26 -11.07 4.24
C ALA A 86 -3.95 -10.45 4.78
N GLU A 87 -3.43 -9.43 4.10
CA GLU A 87 -2.14 -8.80 4.40
C GLU A 87 -2.08 -8.19 5.81
N PRO A 88 -3.09 -7.43 6.31
CA PRO A 88 -3.02 -6.85 7.65
C PRO A 88 -2.84 -7.90 8.74
N ALA A 89 -3.56 -9.01 8.63
CA ALA A 89 -3.41 -10.13 9.58
C ALA A 89 -2.04 -10.83 9.48
N ALA A 90 -1.44 -10.88 8.29
CA ALA A 90 -0.09 -11.41 8.11
C ALA A 90 0.96 -10.48 8.73
N MET A 91 0.79 -9.15 8.59
CA MET A 91 1.65 -8.14 9.22
C MET A 91 1.59 -8.20 10.73
N ALA A 92 0.40 -8.26 11.33
CA ALA A 92 0.22 -8.37 12.78
C ALA A 92 0.93 -9.61 13.36
N ARG A 93 0.94 -10.74 12.61
CA ARG A 93 1.69 -11.94 12.99
C ARG A 93 3.19 -11.88 12.70
N GLY A 94 3.69 -10.82 12.03
CA GLY A 94 5.09 -10.68 11.63
C GLY A 94 5.50 -11.57 10.45
N ASN A 95 4.54 -12.00 9.63
CA ASN A 95 4.77 -12.81 8.42
C ASN A 95 4.92 -11.95 7.16
N LEU A 96 4.68 -10.65 7.26
CA LEU A 96 4.79 -9.67 6.19
C LEU A 96 5.27 -8.34 6.76
N GLU A 97 6.21 -7.68 6.08
CA GLU A 97 6.76 -6.40 6.53
C GLU A 97 5.95 -5.22 5.99
N LEU A 98 5.66 -5.19 4.68
CA LEU A 98 5.00 -4.06 4.03
C LEU A 98 3.87 -4.49 3.09
N THR A 99 2.86 -3.64 3.01
CA THR A 99 1.78 -3.72 2.00
C THR A 99 1.12 -2.35 1.82
N THR A 100 0.15 -2.27 0.92
CA THR A 100 -0.88 -1.21 0.95
C THR A 100 -2.13 -1.73 1.64
N VAL A 101 -2.68 -0.96 2.57
CA VAL A 101 -3.90 -1.29 3.31
C VAL A 101 -5.02 -0.34 2.90
N SER A 102 -6.21 -0.86 2.67
CA SER A 102 -7.40 -0.04 2.39
C SER A 102 -8.08 0.47 3.66
N ALA A 103 -8.86 1.55 3.56
CA ALA A 103 -9.68 2.04 4.67
C ALA A 103 -10.64 0.95 5.18
N ALA A 104 -11.22 0.14 4.28
CA ALA A 104 -12.11 -0.96 4.65
C ALA A 104 -11.40 -2.09 5.41
N ASP A 105 -10.13 -2.37 5.10
CA ASP A 105 -9.35 -3.36 5.84
C ASP A 105 -9.02 -2.85 7.25
N ILE A 106 -8.74 -1.57 7.37
CA ILE A 106 -8.55 -0.91 8.68
C ILE A 106 -9.86 -0.91 9.48
N ALA A 107 -10.99 -0.62 8.85
CA ALA A 107 -12.31 -0.55 9.50
C ALA A 107 -12.75 -1.86 10.16
N LYS A 108 -12.19 -3.01 9.79
CA LYS A 108 -12.43 -4.29 10.47
C LYS A 108 -12.01 -4.26 11.94
N ILE A 109 -11.04 -3.43 12.30
CA ILE A 109 -10.46 -3.32 13.66
C ILE A 109 -10.62 -1.91 14.22
N VAL A 110 -10.57 -0.89 13.37
CA VAL A 110 -10.74 0.53 13.70
C VAL A 110 -11.97 1.04 12.96
N PRO A 111 -13.18 0.85 13.51
CA PRO A 111 -14.45 1.08 12.80
C PRO A 111 -14.63 2.51 12.26
N GLU A 112 -13.95 3.48 12.85
CA GLU A 112 -13.96 4.89 12.43
C GLU A 112 -13.51 5.06 10.97
N PHE A 113 -12.63 4.16 10.47
CA PHE A 113 -12.17 4.18 9.08
C PHE A 113 -13.25 3.87 8.05
N SER A 114 -14.39 3.31 8.46
CA SER A 114 -15.51 3.06 7.55
C SER A 114 -16.06 4.34 6.91
N ILE A 115 -15.84 5.51 7.51
CA ILE A 115 -16.20 6.81 6.93
C ILE A 115 -15.49 7.06 5.57
N PHE A 116 -14.29 6.52 5.37
CA PHE A 116 -13.54 6.67 4.12
C PHE A 116 -13.91 5.65 3.05
N THR A 117 -14.80 4.73 3.36
CA THR A 117 -15.47 3.85 2.38
C THR A 117 -16.88 4.30 2.08
N ALA A 118 -17.36 5.32 2.79
CA ALA A 118 -18.67 5.90 2.54
C ALA A 118 -18.65 6.76 1.27
N GLY A 119 -19.54 6.44 0.35
CA GLY A 119 -19.61 7.14 -0.93
C GLY A 119 -19.88 8.64 -0.74
N TYR A 120 -19.18 9.45 -1.55
CA TYR A 120 -19.32 10.91 -1.61
C TYR A 120 -18.95 11.68 -0.32
N VAL A 121 -18.20 11.07 0.60
CA VAL A 121 -17.69 11.76 1.80
C VAL A 121 -16.45 12.59 1.47
N VAL A 122 -15.50 12.02 0.74
CA VAL A 122 -14.32 12.74 0.25
C VAL A 122 -14.64 13.28 -1.14
N ARG A 123 -14.47 14.61 -1.33
CA ARG A 123 -14.89 15.31 -2.56
C ARG A 123 -13.94 15.11 -3.74
N ASP A 124 -12.64 15.20 -3.45
CA ASP A 124 -11.60 15.25 -4.46
C ASP A 124 -10.25 14.76 -3.92
N PRO A 125 -9.28 14.46 -4.80
CA PRO A 125 -7.96 13.99 -4.40
C PRO A 125 -7.18 14.98 -3.52
N GLY A 126 -7.38 16.29 -3.72
CA GLY A 126 -6.73 17.33 -2.93
C GLY A 126 -7.22 17.34 -1.48
N GLN A 127 -8.52 17.21 -1.27
CA GLN A 127 -9.11 17.05 0.05
C GLN A 127 -8.61 15.77 0.73
N GLN A 128 -8.58 14.65 0.02
CA GLN A 128 -8.06 13.38 0.54
C GLN A 128 -6.63 13.53 1.08
N GLN A 129 -5.74 14.14 0.31
CA GLN A 129 -4.36 14.38 0.73
C GLN A 129 -4.28 15.27 1.97
N LYS A 130 -5.10 16.32 2.05
CA LYS A 130 -5.13 17.21 3.22
C LYS A 130 -5.68 16.52 4.47
N ILE A 131 -6.69 15.65 4.33
CA ILE A 131 -7.23 14.86 5.44
C ILE A 131 -6.13 13.96 6.03
N PHE A 132 -5.51 13.12 5.18
CA PHE A 132 -4.59 12.09 5.67
C PHE A 132 -3.19 12.61 6.03
N ASN A 133 -2.75 13.73 5.45
CA ASN A 133 -1.50 14.38 5.83
C ASN A 133 -1.69 15.45 6.92
N GLY A 134 -2.93 15.69 7.35
CA GLY A 134 -3.30 16.66 8.37
C GLY A 134 -3.56 16.05 9.76
N PRO A 135 -4.13 16.85 10.66
CA PRO A 135 -4.42 16.42 12.04
C PRO A 135 -5.36 15.21 12.14
N ILE A 136 -6.35 15.12 11.24
CA ILE A 136 -7.30 13.99 11.19
C ILE A 136 -6.54 12.69 10.92
N GLY A 137 -5.68 12.68 9.89
CA GLY A 137 -4.87 11.51 9.55
C GLY A 137 -3.91 11.13 10.67
N THR A 138 -3.26 12.09 11.29
CA THR A 138 -2.34 11.85 12.43
C THR A 138 -3.05 11.15 13.59
N GLU A 139 -4.24 11.63 13.97
CA GLU A 139 -5.05 11.04 15.04
C GLU A 139 -5.47 9.60 14.71
N LEU A 140 -6.01 9.41 13.50
CA LEU A 140 -6.51 8.11 13.06
C LEU A 140 -5.39 7.07 12.89
N PHE A 141 -4.25 7.45 12.30
CA PHE A 141 -3.12 6.52 12.11
C PHE A 141 -2.45 6.13 13.42
N LYS A 142 -2.49 6.99 14.45
CA LYS A 142 -2.09 6.62 15.79
C LYS A 142 -2.94 5.46 16.31
N THR A 143 -4.27 5.57 16.19
CA THR A 143 -5.21 4.51 16.58
C THR A 143 -4.97 3.20 15.79
N VAL A 144 -4.67 3.30 14.49
CA VAL A 144 -4.30 2.15 13.66
C VAL A 144 -3.04 1.46 14.21
N SER A 145 -2.01 2.23 14.53
CA SER A 145 -0.76 1.68 15.06
C SER A 145 -0.96 0.96 16.39
N GLU A 146 -1.78 1.52 17.27
CA GLU A 146 -2.09 0.96 18.58
C GLU A 146 -2.94 -0.30 18.54
N LYS A 147 -3.92 -0.37 17.60
CA LYS A 147 -4.90 -1.47 17.56
C LYS A 147 -4.56 -2.58 16.57
N MET A 148 -3.74 -2.31 15.54
CA MET A 148 -3.49 -3.25 14.45
C MET A 148 -2.04 -3.72 14.37
N ASP A 149 -1.15 -3.23 15.20
CA ASP A 149 0.31 -3.51 15.13
C ASP A 149 0.94 -3.17 13.77
N ILE A 150 0.39 -2.16 13.08
CA ILE A 150 0.91 -1.64 11.81
C ILE A 150 1.02 -0.11 11.87
N SER A 151 2.02 0.45 11.20
CA SER A 151 2.19 1.90 11.07
C SER A 151 1.98 2.33 9.61
N ALA A 152 1.14 3.33 9.39
CA ALA A 152 0.99 3.97 8.10
C ALA A 152 2.19 4.90 7.84
N LEU A 153 2.89 4.69 6.72
CA LEU A 153 4.06 5.46 6.32
C LEU A 153 3.68 6.59 5.35
N SER A 154 2.73 6.37 4.48
CA SER A 154 2.28 7.36 3.51
C SER A 154 0.92 7.00 2.92
N THR A 155 0.25 8.00 2.34
CA THR A 155 -1.04 7.84 1.68
C THR A 155 -0.88 7.84 0.16
N CYS A 156 -1.43 6.82 -0.49
CA CYS A 156 -1.46 6.66 -1.93
C CYS A 156 -2.86 6.95 -2.46
N TYR A 157 -2.97 7.83 -3.44
CA TYR A 157 -4.20 8.01 -4.20
C TYR A 157 -4.46 6.76 -5.05
N LEU A 158 -5.58 6.08 -4.84
CA LEU A 158 -6.00 4.97 -5.70
C LEU A 158 -6.76 5.48 -6.93
N GLY A 159 -7.57 6.51 -6.75
CA GLY A 159 -8.33 7.15 -7.82
C GLY A 159 -9.79 7.36 -7.48
N THR A 160 -10.50 8.04 -8.37
CA THR A 160 -11.95 8.22 -8.27
C THR A 160 -12.64 7.01 -8.90
N ARG A 161 -13.41 6.28 -8.10
CA ARG A 161 -14.04 5.02 -8.51
C ARG A 161 -15.24 5.25 -9.41
N GLN A 162 -15.33 4.44 -10.47
CA GLN A 162 -16.38 4.44 -11.47
C GLN A 162 -16.96 3.04 -11.62
N LEU A 163 -18.18 2.91 -12.12
CA LEU A 163 -18.75 1.60 -12.44
C LEU A 163 -18.26 1.17 -13.84
N ASN A 164 -17.89 -0.11 -13.97
CA ASN A 164 -17.49 -0.69 -15.23
C ASN A 164 -18.31 -1.96 -15.49
N LEU A 165 -19.17 -1.92 -16.51
CA LEU A 165 -20.22 -2.90 -16.76
C LEU A 165 -19.85 -3.83 -17.92
N ARG A 166 -20.11 -5.13 -17.75
CA ARG A 166 -19.89 -6.15 -18.78
C ARG A 166 -20.76 -5.93 -20.01
N GLU A 167 -22.00 -5.51 -19.81
CA GLU A 167 -22.93 -5.19 -20.91
C GLU A 167 -23.42 -3.74 -20.80
N VAL A 168 -23.79 -3.16 -21.94
CA VAL A 168 -24.35 -1.81 -21.98
C VAL A 168 -25.71 -1.78 -21.30
N ARG A 169 -25.90 -0.80 -20.41
CA ARG A 169 -27.15 -0.57 -19.69
C ARG A 169 -27.45 0.92 -19.61
N ASN A 170 -28.70 1.30 -19.73
CA ASN A 170 -29.10 2.70 -19.51
C ASN A 170 -29.13 2.99 -18.01
N VAL A 171 -27.98 3.39 -17.46
CA VAL A 171 -27.83 3.74 -16.03
C VAL A 171 -27.95 5.24 -15.91
N ARG A 172 -29.06 5.72 -15.34
CA ARG A 172 -29.32 7.12 -15.02
C ARG A 172 -29.36 7.36 -13.50
N THR A 173 -29.92 6.42 -12.74
CA THR A 173 -30.10 6.52 -11.28
C THR A 173 -29.69 5.21 -10.62
N PRO A 174 -29.50 5.17 -9.29
CA PRO A 174 -29.24 3.92 -8.54
C PRO A 174 -30.26 2.81 -8.80
N ALA A 175 -31.53 3.15 -9.04
CA ALA A 175 -32.58 2.16 -9.33
C ALA A 175 -32.31 1.34 -10.59
N ASP A 176 -31.57 1.91 -11.55
CA ASP A 176 -31.21 1.23 -12.80
C ASP A 176 -30.14 0.14 -12.60
N LEU A 177 -29.50 0.08 -11.42
CA LEU A 177 -28.54 -0.96 -11.05
C LEU A 177 -29.18 -2.15 -10.33
N LYS A 178 -30.48 -2.12 -10.09
CA LYS A 178 -31.19 -3.20 -9.40
C LYS A 178 -30.97 -4.55 -10.09
N GLY A 179 -30.55 -5.55 -9.31
CA GLY A 179 -30.27 -6.91 -9.77
C GLY A 179 -28.94 -7.09 -10.50
N LEU A 180 -28.17 -6.00 -10.74
CA LEU A 180 -26.83 -6.08 -11.31
C LEU A 180 -25.87 -6.65 -10.25
N LYS A 181 -25.18 -7.73 -10.56
CA LYS A 181 -24.15 -8.32 -9.71
C LYS A 181 -22.89 -7.47 -9.78
N LEU A 182 -22.79 -6.51 -8.87
CA LEU A 182 -21.63 -5.63 -8.76
C LEU A 182 -20.56 -6.28 -7.89
N ARG A 183 -19.43 -6.61 -8.47
CA ARG A 183 -18.28 -7.09 -7.70
C ARG A 183 -17.80 -5.99 -6.76
N MET A 184 -17.63 -6.37 -5.52
CA MET A 184 -16.99 -5.56 -4.48
C MET A 184 -15.85 -6.36 -3.81
N PRO A 185 -14.82 -5.73 -3.22
CA PRO A 185 -13.92 -6.41 -2.32
C PRO A 185 -14.65 -7.07 -1.15
N GLY A 186 -14.09 -8.17 -0.59
CA GLY A 186 -14.77 -9.00 0.40
C GLY A 186 -14.78 -8.41 1.83
N SER A 187 -15.32 -7.22 2.05
CA SER A 187 -15.58 -6.68 3.39
C SER A 187 -17.00 -6.14 3.49
N LYS A 188 -17.55 -6.08 4.71
CA LYS A 188 -18.88 -5.55 4.96
C LYS A 188 -19.04 -4.11 4.44
N ASP A 189 -17.99 -3.29 4.56
CA ASP A 189 -18.03 -1.88 4.16
C ASP A 189 -18.14 -1.75 2.65
N TRP A 190 -17.37 -2.55 1.89
CA TRP A 190 -17.48 -2.58 0.44
C TRP A 190 -18.83 -3.11 -0.04
N LEU A 191 -19.31 -4.19 0.58
CA LEU A 191 -20.63 -4.75 0.23
C LEU A 191 -21.74 -3.73 0.47
N PHE A 192 -21.68 -3.03 1.60
CA PHE A 192 -22.63 -1.97 1.91
C PHE A 192 -22.60 -0.83 0.86
N LEU A 193 -21.43 -0.39 0.43
CA LEU A 193 -21.33 0.62 -0.64
C LEU A 193 -21.98 0.13 -1.94
N GLY A 194 -21.73 -1.13 -2.34
CA GLY A 194 -22.35 -1.70 -3.54
C GLY A 194 -23.87 -1.74 -3.47
N GLU A 195 -24.42 -2.06 -2.30
CA GLU A 195 -25.89 -2.02 -2.05
C GLU A 195 -26.41 -0.59 -2.00
N ALA A 196 -25.68 0.35 -1.39
CA ALA A 196 -26.05 1.76 -1.37
C ALA A 196 -26.07 2.37 -2.77
N LEU A 197 -25.24 1.89 -3.69
CA LEU A 197 -25.28 2.24 -5.11
C LEU A 197 -26.48 1.66 -5.85
N GLY A 198 -27.28 0.77 -5.24
CA GLY A 198 -28.48 0.15 -5.82
C GLY A 198 -28.23 -1.20 -6.47
N ALA A 199 -27.02 -1.74 -6.42
CA ALA A 199 -26.66 -3.01 -7.04
C ALA A 199 -26.76 -4.19 -6.05
N THR A 200 -26.60 -5.42 -6.57
CA THR A 200 -26.39 -6.62 -5.74
C THR A 200 -24.90 -6.79 -5.52
N ALA A 201 -24.42 -6.43 -4.35
CA ALA A 201 -23.00 -6.53 -4.02
C ALA A 201 -22.53 -7.99 -3.97
N THR A 202 -21.49 -8.32 -4.74
CA THR A 202 -20.95 -9.68 -4.88
C THR A 202 -19.49 -9.69 -4.47
N PRO A 203 -19.11 -10.33 -3.34
CA PRO A 203 -17.74 -10.36 -2.87
C PRO A 203 -16.86 -11.23 -3.78
N LEU A 204 -15.74 -10.66 -4.24
CA LEU A 204 -14.76 -11.39 -5.05
C LEU A 204 -13.36 -10.75 -4.89
N ALA A 205 -12.32 -11.57 -4.76
CA ALA A 205 -10.95 -11.06 -4.67
C ALA A 205 -10.51 -10.40 -5.99
N PHE A 206 -9.62 -9.39 -5.91
CA PHE A 206 -9.23 -8.59 -7.08
C PHE A 206 -8.68 -9.43 -8.25
N GLY A 207 -7.84 -10.43 -7.97
CA GLY A 207 -7.26 -11.31 -8.99
C GLY A 207 -8.27 -12.18 -9.74
N GLU A 208 -9.51 -12.30 -9.23
CA GLU A 208 -10.58 -13.11 -9.83
C GLU A 208 -11.54 -12.28 -10.69
N VAL A 209 -11.43 -10.93 -10.64
CA VAL A 209 -12.41 -10.01 -11.28
C VAL A 209 -12.45 -10.14 -12.79
N TYR A 210 -11.28 -10.21 -13.46
CA TYR A 210 -11.22 -10.35 -14.92
C TYR A 210 -11.99 -11.59 -15.40
N MET A 211 -11.72 -12.73 -14.76
CA MET A 211 -12.39 -13.98 -15.10
C MET A 211 -13.87 -13.96 -14.69
N GLY A 212 -14.22 -13.34 -13.58
CA GLY A 212 -15.61 -13.16 -13.16
C GLY A 212 -16.44 -12.34 -14.15
N LEU A 213 -15.87 -11.25 -14.70
CA LEU A 213 -16.48 -10.47 -15.77
C LEU A 213 -16.57 -11.28 -17.06
N LYS A 214 -15.49 -11.94 -17.46
CA LYS A 214 -15.43 -12.72 -18.70
C LYS A 214 -16.46 -13.85 -18.72
N SER A 215 -16.61 -14.57 -17.62
CA SER A 215 -17.57 -15.68 -17.48
C SER A 215 -19.01 -15.25 -17.22
N GLY A 216 -19.25 -13.99 -16.80
CA GLY A 216 -20.56 -13.51 -16.39
C GLY A 216 -20.98 -13.93 -14.98
N THR A 217 -20.04 -14.40 -14.16
CA THR A 217 -20.26 -14.63 -12.71
C THR A 217 -20.63 -13.33 -12.01
N ILE A 218 -20.05 -12.23 -12.45
CA ILE A 218 -20.39 -10.85 -12.08
C ILE A 218 -20.74 -10.04 -13.35
N ASP A 219 -21.62 -9.06 -13.19
CA ASP A 219 -22.10 -8.21 -14.29
C ASP A 219 -21.33 -6.89 -14.38
N ALA A 220 -20.71 -6.48 -13.27
CA ALA A 220 -19.97 -5.24 -13.18
C ALA A 220 -18.92 -5.31 -12.07
N GLN A 221 -18.01 -4.36 -12.10
CA GLN A 221 -17.07 -4.06 -11.02
C GLN A 221 -16.96 -2.53 -10.85
N ASP A 222 -16.44 -2.08 -9.71
CA ASP A 222 -16.08 -0.69 -9.50
C ASP A 222 -14.59 -0.55 -9.25
N ASN A 223 -13.94 0.35 -9.95
CA ASN A 223 -12.55 0.75 -9.72
C ASN A 223 -12.27 2.11 -10.39
N PRO A 224 -11.18 2.78 -9.98
CA PRO A 224 -10.67 3.92 -10.73
C PRO A 224 -10.21 3.53 -12.13
N LEU A 225 -10.29 4.47 -13.06
CA LEU A 225 -9.95 4.23 -14.46
C LEU A 225 -8.52 3.71 -14.70
N PRO A 226 -7.48 4.17 -13.98
CA PRO A 226 -6.14 3.60 -14.11
C PRO A 226 -6.08 2.11 -13.76
N THR A 227 -6.82 1.68 -12.75
CA THR A 227 -6.91 0.26 -12.37
C THR A 227 -7.66 -0.55 -13.42
N VAL A 228 -8.75 -0.01 -14.00
CA VAL A 228 -9.50 -0.65 -15.11
C VAL A 228 -8.58 -0.91 -16.30
N LYS A 229 -7.71 0.05 -16.62
CA LYS A 229 -6.74 -0.08 -17.70
C LYS A 229 -5.65 -1.11 -17.38
N ALA A 230 -5.00 -0.97 -16.22
CA ALA A 230 -3.89 -1.83 -15.83
C ALA A 230 -4.29 -3.31 -15.72
N ALA A 231 -5.48 -3.58 -15.14
CA ALA A 231 -6.03 -4.92 -15.01
C ALA A 231 -6.79 -5.40 -16.27
N LYS A 232 -6.80 -4.60 -17.32
CA LYS A 232 -7.43 -4.92 -18.64
C LYS A 232 -8.92 -5.26 -18.55
N PHE A 233 -9.65 -4.72 -17.56
CA PHE A 233 -11.07 -4.98 -17.43
C PHE A 233 -11.87 -4.48 -18.63
N TYR A 234 -11.36 -3.48 -19.37
CA TYR A 234 -11.96 -2.98 -20.61
C TYR A 234 -12.05 -4.04 -21.72
N GLU A 235 -11.21 -5.08 -21.71
CA GLU A 235 -11.29 -6.17 -22.70
C GLU A 235 -12.52 -7.07 -22.50
N VAL A 236 -13.11 -7.07 -21.31
CA VAL A 236 -14.23 -7.96 -20.90
C VAL A 236 -15.45 -7.18 -20.43
N THR A 237 -15.49 -5.88 -20.70
CA THR A 237 -16.61 -4.97 -20.39
C THR A 237 -16.94 -4.09 -21.58
N LYS A 238 -18.13 -3.48 -21.59
CA LYS A 238 -18.60 -2.65 -22.70
C LYS A 238 -18.96 -1.22 -22.29
N GLN A 239 -19.03 -0.93 -20.99
CA GLN A 239 -19.46 0.39 -20.54
C GLN A 239 -18.74 0.82 -19.28
N ILE A 240 -18.47 2.13 -19.20
CA ILE A 240 -18.08 2.84 -17.98
C ILE A 240 -19.19 3.85 -17.69
N VAL A 241 -19.67 3.83 -16.43
CA VAL A 241 -20.61 4.83 -15.90
C VAL A 241 -19.87 5.68 -14.91
N LEU A 242 -19.73 6.96 -15.21
CA LEU A 242 -18.94 7.92 -14.41
C LEU A 242 -19.73 8.38 -13.16
N THR A 243 -19.86 7.49 -12.21
CA THR A 243 -20.56 7.74 -10.93
C THR A 243 -19.76 8.55 -9.95
N SER A 244 -18.43 8.51 -10.03
CA SER A 244 -17.49 9.21 -9.13
C SER A 244 -17.84 9.04 -7.65
N HIS A 245 -18.30 7.85 -7.28
CA HIS A 245 -18.96 7.59 -6.00
C HIS A 245 -18.00 7.52 -4.82
N LEU A 246 -16.70 7.36 -5.07
CA LEU A 246 -15.70 7.30 -4.01
C LEU A 246 -14.34 7.80 -4.51
N VAL A 247 -13.76 8.77 -3.82
CA VAL A 247 -12.35 9.16 -3.94
C VAL A 247 -11.56 8.25 -3.01
N ASP A 248 -10.92 7.24 -3.59
CA ASP A 248 -10.33 6.15 -2.83
C ASP A 248 -8.82 6.30 -2.66
N GLY A 249 -8.29 5.75 -1.57
CA GLY A 249 -6.88 5.75 -1.23
C GLY A 249 -6.44 4.48 -0.54
N LEU A 250 -5.15 4.21 -0.66
CA LEU A 250 -4.47 3.14 0.06
C LEU A 250 -3.38 3.74 0.93
N PHE A 251 -3.02 3.03 1.99
CA PHE A 251 -1.97 3.45 2.90
C PHE A 251 -0.78 2.50 2.79
N ILE A 252 0.40 3.01 2.44
CA ILE A 252 1.63 2.24 2.58
C ILE A 252 1.82 1.99 4.06
N ALA A 253 1.79 0.74 4.47
CA ALA A 253 1.91 0.33 5.85
C ALA A 253 3.08 -0.63 6.07
N ILE A 254 3.70 -0.52 7.24
CA ILE A 254 4.74 -1.43 7.73
C ILE A 254 4.27 -2.07 9.05
N SER A 255 4.62 -3.35 9.28
CA SER A 255 4.35 -3.96 10.58
C SER A 255 5.16 -3.27 11.68
N ASN A 256 4.54 -3.05 12.86
CA ASN A 256 5.25 -2.43 13.99
C ASN A 256 6.45 -3.27 14.42
N LYS A 257 6.36 -4.60 14.32
CA LYS A 257 7.48 -5.51 14.57
C LYS A 257 8.66 -5.24 13.64
N ALA A 258 8.43 -5.09 12.33
CA ALA A 258 9.49 -4.76 11.38
C ALA A 258 10.05 -3.36 11.66
N MET A 259 9.18 -2.37 11.89
CA MET A 259 9.61 -1.00 12.20
C MET A 259 10.46 -0.94 13.47
N GLN A 260 10.12 -1.69 14.52
CA GLN A 260 10.88 -1.73 15.78
C GLN A 260 12.26 -2.38 15.61
N ALA A 261 12.40 -3.36 14.71
CA ALA A 261 13.68 -4.01 14.42
C ALA A 261 14.66 -3.10 13.67
N LEU A 262 14.19 -2.01 13.05
CA LEU A 262 15.03 -1.05 12.36
C LEU A 262 15.73 -0.09 13.32
N SER A 263 16.97 0.29 13.01
CA SER A 263 17.64 1.41 13.66
C SER A 263 16.91 2.75 13.37
N PRO A 264 17.09 3.80 14.18
CA PRO A 264 16.49 5.11 13.88
C PRO A 264 16.84 5.64 12.47
N ALA A 265 18.07 5.44 12.01
CA ALA A 265 18.52 5.84 10.70
C ALA A 265 17.79 5.04 9.59
N GLN A 266 17.63 3.73 9.76
CA GLN A 266 16.90 2.88 8.83
C GLN A 266 15.40 3.23 8.78
N ARG A 267 14.78 3.53 9.91
CA ARG A 267 13.37 4.00 9.96
C ARG A 267 13.17 5.26 9.13
N SER A 268 14.07 6.23 9.27
CA SER A 268 14.01 7.47 8.47
C SER A 268 14.14 7.20 6.97
N LYS A 269 15.02 6.28 6.56
CA LYS A 269 15.20 5.88 5.15
C LYS A 269 13.95 5.17 4.59
N VAL A 270 13.38 4.24 5.35
CA VAL A 270 12.14 3.53 4.98
C VAL A 270 10.97 4.50 4.87
N GLN A 271 10.86 5.46 5.80
CA GLN A 271 9.85 6.51 5.75
C GLN A 271 9.99 7.39 4.49
N ALA A 272 11.21 7.81 4.17
CA ALA A 272 11.49 8.61 2.98
C ALA A 272 11.20 7.84 1.68
N ALA A 273 11.55 6.54 1.63
CA ALA A 273 11.25 5.68 0.50
C ALA A 273 9.75 5.50 0.27
N ALA A 274 8.97 5.35 1.35
CA ALA A 274 7.51 5.26 1.27
C ALA A 274 6.88 6.58 0.77
N GLN A 275 7.37 7.72 1.22
CA GLN A 275 6.93 9.03 0.74
C GLN A 275 7.25 9.24 -0.76
N ALA A 276 8.46 8.87 -1.20
CA ALA A 276 8.85 8.94 -2.60
C ALA A 276 7.98 8.03 -3.48
N ALA A 277 7.71 6.81 -3.03
CA ALA A 277 6.85 5.86 -3.73
C ALA A 277 5.41 6.37 -3.84
N ALA A 278 4.85 6.91 -2.76
CA ALA A 278 3.51 7.48 -2.76
C ALA A 278 3.40 8.70 -3.67
N ALA A 279 4.38 9.62 -3.64
CA ALA A 279 4.41 10.79 -4.51
C ALA A 279 4.42 10.37 -6.00
N PHE A 280 5.29 9.43 -6.37
CA PHE A 280 5.34 8.86 -7.71
C PHE A 280 3.99 8.27 -8.15
N ASN A 281 3.38 7.46 -7.30
CA ASN A 281 2.06 6.88 -7.57
C ASN A 281 1.00 7.95 -7.78
N ASN A 282 0.91 8.92 -6.87
CA ASN A 282 -0.13 9.95 -6.86
C ASN A 282 -0.06 10.83 -8.12
N GLU A 283 1.13 11.28 -8.49
CA GLU A 283 1.36 12.07 -9.69
C GLU A 283 0.93 11.32 -10.96
N ASN A 284 1.40 10.08 -11.11
CA ASN A 284 1.13 9.32 -12.32
C ASN A 284 -0.34 8.90 -12.44
N ARG A 285 -0.99 8.54 -11.32
CA ARG A 285 -2.42 8.20 -11.33
C ARG A 285 -3.30 9.39 -11.68
N LEU A 286 -3.06 10.54 -11.08
CA LEU A 286 -3.81 11.78 -11.40
C LEU A 286 -3.66 12.16 -12.87
N LYS A 287 -2.42 12.11 -13.38
CA LYS A 287 -2.13 12.42 -14.78
C LYS A 287 -2.80 11.44 -15.74
N GLU A 288 -2.75 10.15 -15.45
CA GLU A 288 -3.35 9.12 -16.29
C GLU A 288 -4.87 9.17 -16.24
N GLU A 289 -5.47 9.29 -15.06
CA GLU A 289 -6.93 9.33 -14.86
C GLU A 289 -7.61 10.38 -15.72
N ALA A 290 -7.00 11.56 -15.86
CA ALA A 290 -7.51 12.65 -16.68
C ALA A 290 -7.62 12.32 -18.18
N GLN A 291 -6.94 11.30 -18.68
CA GLN A 291 -6.88 10.96 -20.10
C GLN A 291 -7.66 9.67 -20.43
N LEU A 292 -8.08 8.91 -19.45
CA LEU A 292 -8.56 7.56 -19.66
C LEU A 292 -9.99 7.47 -20.21
N VAL A 293 -10.82 8.49 -20.03
CA VAL A 293 -12.15 8.52 -20.66
C VAL A 293 -12.03 8.41 -22.17
N GLU A 294 -11.16 9.18 -22.80
CA GLU A 294 -10.94 9.14 -24.25
C GLU A 294 -10.24 7.84 -24.69
N PHE A 295 -9.36 7.29 -23.87
CA PHE A 295 -8.78 5.98 -24.12
C PHE A 295 -9.86 4.91 -24.20
N PHE A 296 -10.75 4.79 -23.22
CA PHE A 296 -11.78 3.76 -23.19
C PHE A 296 -12.82 3.92 -24.30
N LYS A 297 -13.15 5.15 -24.70
CA LYS A 297 -13.98 5.38 -25.89
C LYS A 297 -13.32 4.85 -27.18
N LYS A 298 -12.00 5.03 -27.33
CA LYS A 298 -11.23 4.49 -28.47
C LYS A 298 -11.15 2.96 -28.45
N GLU A 299 -11.11 2.36 -27.25
CA GLU A 299 -11.20 0.91 -27.07
C GLU A 299 -12.62 0.35 -27.28
N GLY A 300 -13.59 1.20 -27.67
CA GLY A 300 -14.96 0.81 -28.02
C GLY A 300 -15.93 0.73 -26.85
N LEU A 301 -15.56 1.20 -25.64
CA LEU A 301 -16.48 1.24 -24.52
C LEU A 301 -17.42 2.45 -24.62
N GLN A 302 -18.69 2.22 -24.28
CA GLN A 302 -19.60 3.33 -24.04
C GLN A 302 -19.24 4.00 -22.71
N VAL A 303 -19.04 5.31 -22.70
CA VAL A 303 -18.84 6.09 -21.49
C VAL A 303 -20.03 7.02 -21.28
N SER A 304 -20.68 6.92 -20.14
CA SER A 304 -21.86 7.71 -19.78
C SER A 304 -21.72 8.34 -18.41
N THR A 305 -22.37 9.49 -18.22
CA THR A 305 -22.51 10.16 -16.92
C THR A 305 -23.97 10.04 -16.48
N PRO A 306 -24.24 9.46 -15.30
CA PRO A 306 -25.58 9.34 -14.76
C PRO A 306 -26.03 10.66 -14.10
N ASP A 307 -27.21 10.64 -13.50
CA ASP A 307 -27.65 11.69 -12.59
C ASP A 307 -26.85 11.57 -11.26
N LEU A 308 -25.78 12.37 -11.16
CA LEU A 308 -24.89 12.34 -9.99
C LEU A 308 -25.60 12.76 -8.71
N ASP A 309 -26.55 13.68 -8.79
CA ASP A 309 -27.31 14.13 -7.61
C ASP A 309 -28.20 13.01 -7.06
N ALA A 310 -28.82 12.22 -7.95
CA ALA A 310 -29.59 11.05 -7.57
C ALA A 310 -28.72 9.99 -6.88
N PHE A 311 -27.51 9.71 -7.42
CA PHE A 311 -26.56 8.81 -6.80
C PHE A 311 -26.08 9.32 -5.44
N HIS A 312 -25.64 10.56 -5.37
CA HIS A 312 -25.18 11.21 -4.14
C HIS A 312 -26.24 11.14 -3.04
N LYS A 313 -27.47 11.59 -3.35
CA LYS A 313 -28.58 11.60 -2.39
C LYS A 313 -28.92 10.18 -1.88
N THR A 314 -29.00 9.21 -2.79
CA THR A 314 -29.36 7.82 -2.41
C THR A 314 -28.30 7.18 -1.56
N VAL A 315 -27.03 7.31 -1.94
CA VAL A 315 -25.91 6.72 -1.21
C VAL A 315 -25.77 7.36 0.17
N GLN A 316 -25.82 8.68 0.27
CA GLN A 316 -25.74 9.35 1.56
C GLN A 316 -26.91 9.00 2.49
N ALA A 317 -28.14 8.92 1.97
CA ALA A 317 -29.29 8.50 2.75
C ALA A 317 -29.13 7.06 3.29
N ALA A 318 -28.54 6.14 2.48
CA ALA A 318 -28.26 4.79 2.95
C ALA A 318 -27.31 4.78 4.15
N TYR A 319 -26.24 5.57 4.12
CA TYR A 319 -25.30 5.68 5.24
C TYR A 319 -25.91 6.34 6.47
N GLN A 320 -26.71 7.41 6.31
CA GLN A 320 -27.40 8.09 7.42
C GLN A 320 -28.38 7.18 8.15
N ASN A 321 -29.06 6.28 7.43
CA ASN A 321 -30.05 5.36 7.98
C ASN A 321 -29.46 4.05 8.49
N ALA A 322 -28.19 3.79 8.26
CA ALA A 322 -27.51 2.55 8.66
C ALA A 322 -26.74 2.72 9.97
N ASP A 323 -26.43 1.58 10.60
CA ASP A 323 -25.60 1.55 11.81
C ASP A 323 -24.14 1.98 11.56
N TYR A 324 -23.72 2.13 10.32
CA TYR A 324 -22.40 2.58 9.95
C TYR A 324 -22.04 3.95 10.51
N ALA A 325 -22.92 4.92 10.32
CA ALA A 325 -22.69 6.28 10.83
C ALA A 325 -22.58 6.34 12.36
N LYS A 326 -23.14 5.37 13.08
CA LYS A 326 -23.02 5.27 14.54
C LYS A 326 -21.62 4.90 15.01
N THR A 327 -20.77 4.32 14.14
CA THR A 327 -19.39 3.97 14.46
C THR A 327 -18.41 5.14 14.24
N TRP A 328 -18.87 6.22 13.62
CA TRP A 328 -18.05 7.38 13.37
C TRP A 328 -17.99 8.28 14.62
N PRO A 329 -16.80 8.73 15.03
CA PRO A 329 -16.69 9.68 16.13
C PRO A 329 -17.53 10.93 15.86
N THR A 330 -18.18 11.42 16.90
CA THR A 330 -18.96 12.67 16.82
C THR A 330 -18.09 13.79 16.27
N GLY A 331 -18.57 14.50 15.27
CA GLY A 331 -17.88 15.62 14.64
C GLY A 331 -16.81 15.22 13.62
N LEU A 332 -16.54 13.93 13.38
CA LEU A 332 -15.52 13.52 12.39
C LEU A 332 -15.95 13.88 10.97
N LEU A 333 -17.21 13.65 10.60
CA LEU A 333 -17.74 13.99 9.28
C LEU A 333 -17.67 15.51 9.04
N GLU A 334 -18.04 16.32 10.02
CA GLU A 334 -17.96 17.77 9.99
C GLU A 334 -16.51 18.25 9.83
N ARG A 335 -15.57 17.65 10.57
CA ARG A 335 -14.13 17.93 10.44
C ARG A 335 -13.63 17.61 9.03
N ILE A 336 -14.03 16.47 8.46
CA ILE A 336 -13.68 16.08 7.07
C ILE A 336 -14.25 17.10 6.09
N ASN A 337 -15.51 17.48 6.23
CA ASN A 337 -16.17 18.45 5.34
C ASN A 337 -15.55 19.85 5.42
N ALA A 338 -14.99 20.23 6.55
CA ALA A 338 -14.29 21.50 6.76
C ALA A 338 -12.91 21.58 6.10
N VAL A 339 -12.30 20.45 5.73
CA VAL A 339 -11.02 20.43 5.02
C VAL A 339 -11.22 20.94 3.59
N ARG A 340 -10.58 22.07 3.26
CA ARG A 340 -10.68 22.76 1.95
C ARG A 340 -9.38 22.65 1.16
#